data_5cad58dd64da9eeabf32cb0207904c26
#
_entry.id   5cad58dd64da9eeabf32cb0207904c26
#
_cell.length_a   1.000
_cell.length_b   1.000
_cell.length_c   1.000
_cell.angle_alpha   90.00
_cell.angle_beta   90.00
_cell.angle_gamma   90.00
#
_symmetry.space_group_name_H-M   'P 1'
#
loop_
_entity.id
_entity.type
_entity.pdbx_description
1 polymer ?
#
loop_
_entity_poly.entity_id
_entity_poly.type
_entity_poly.pdbx_seq_one_letter_code
_entity_poly.pdbx_strand_id
1 'polypeptide(L)'
;MSLIEIEHLTYSYPGAENPTLNDISIQIEKGDFLAIVGNNGCGKSTFCKTLNGLIPQFISGDFSGSVIVDGLDTTTTDVGTLARKVGYVYQDFENQIIRPTVLDDASYACLNYAMTDYLERGKKALEACGLLHKQDSYIWQLSGCLLYTSDAAD
;
A
#
# COMPACT_ATOMS: atom_id res chain seq x y z
N MET A 1 -15.20 6.82 -14.42
CA MET A 1 -15.62 6.40 -13.06
C MET A 1 -14.41 6.54 -12.17
N SER A 2 -14.51 7.39 -11.18
CA SER A 2 -13.41 7.63 -10.24
C SER A 2 -13.02 6.33 -9.53
N LEU A 3 -11.74 6.06 -9.43
CA LEU A 3 -11.19 4.91 -8.70
C LEU A 3 -11.04 5.25 -7.22
N ILE A 4 -10.64 6.50 -6.93
CA ILE A 4 -10.51 7.01 -5.57
C ILE A 4 -11.24 8.34 -5.49
N GLU A 5 -12.09 8.48 -4.48
CA GLU A 5 -12.84 9.70 -4.17
C GLU A 5 -12.56 10.10 -2.73
N ILE A 6 -12.05 11.30 -2.55
CA ILE A 6 -11.75 11.85 -1.23
C ILE A 6 -12.48 13.19 -1.11
N GLU A 7 -13.26 13.34 -0.03
CA GLU A 7 -14.01 14.55 0.26
C GLU A 7 -13.73 15.04 1.67
N HIS A 8 -13.26 16.28 1.77
CA HIS A 8 -13.00 16.99 3.02
C HIS A 8 -12.16 16.22 4.05
N LEU A 9 -11.20 15.38 3.58
CA LEU A 9 -10.36 14.57 4.44
C LEU A 9 -9.51 15.46 5.34
N THR A 10 -9.75 15.35 6.63
CA THR A 10 -8.93 15.95 7.68
C THR A 10 -8.52 14.87 8.68
N TYR A 11 -7.26 14.85 9.06
CA TYR A 11 -6.74 13.89 10.02
C TYR A 11 -5.67 14.50 10.93
N SER A 12 -5.79 14.23 12.23
CA SER A 12 -4.82 14.61 13.26
C SER A 12 -4.38 13.39 14.06
N TYR A 13 -3.08 13.24 14.29
CA TYR A 13 -2.58 12.27 15.26
C TYR A 13 -2.94 12.68 16.68
N PRO A 14 -3.09 11.73 17.63
CA PRO A 14 -3.39 12.05 19.03
C PRO A 14 -2.38 13.04 19.61
N GLY A 15 -2.86 14.13 20.18
CA GLY A 15 -2.02 15.15 20.80
C GLY A 15 -1.36 16.15 19.84
N ALA A 16 -1.64 16.05 18.54
CA ALA A 16 -1.17 17.05 17.58
C ALA A 16 -1.94 18.36 17.73
N GLU A 17 -1.24 19.50 17.72
CA GLU A 17 -1.87 20.84 17.76
C GLU A 17 -2.55 21.20 16.43
N ASN A 18 -2.06 20.68 15.33
CA ASN A 18 -2.57 20.96 13.99
C ASN A 18 -2.83 19.66 13.23
N PRO A 19 -3.81 19.64 12.31
CA PRO A 19 -4.07 18.50 11.48
C PRO A 19 -2.89 18.18 10.55
N THR A 20 -2.56 16.90 10.43
CA THR A 20 -1.55 16.40 9.48
C THR A 20 -2.07 16.43 8.05
N LEU A 21 -3.36 16.13 7.87
CA LEU A 21 -4.09 16.31 6.63
C LEU A 21 -5.20 17.31 6.90
N ASN A 22 -5.38 18.29 6.05
CA ASN A 22 -6.32 19.39 6.29
C ASN A 22 -7.17 19.67 5.06
N ASP A 23 -8.44 19.31 5.12
CA ASP A 23 -9.50 19.56 4.13
C ASP A 23 -9.08 19.16 2.69
N ILE A 24 -8.62 17.92 2.52
CA ILE A 24 -8.19 17.40 1.22
C ILE A 24 -9.41 16.84 0.49
N SER A 25 -9.65 17.34 -0.73
CA SER A 25 -10.65 16.81 -1.64
C SER A 25 -10.00 16.56 -2.99
N ILE A 26 -10.07 15.31 -3.47
CA ILE A 26 -9.47 14.90 -4.75
C ILE A 26 -10.18 13.68 -5.32
N GLN A 27 -10.25 13.59 -6.64
CA GLN A 27 -10.71 12.42 -7.39
C GLN A 27 -9.57 11.91 -8.26
N ILE A 28 -9.36 10.58 -8.25
CA ILE A 28 -8.32 9.91 -9.03
C ILE A 28 -9.02 8.87 -9.93
N GLU A 29 -8.80 8.98 -11.22
CA GLU A 29 -9.37 8.07 -12.20
C GLU A 29 -8.51 6.81 -12.37
N LYS A 30 -9.13 5.77 -12.89
CA LYS A 30 -8.39 4.54 -13.21
C LYS A 30 -7.37 4.81 -14.32
N GLY A 31 -6.10 4.49 -14.03
CA GLY A 31 -4.97 4.68 -14.95
C GLY A 31 -4.18 5.97 -14.71
N ASP A 32 -4.63 6.81 -13.77
CA ASP A 32 -3.87 8.00 -13.39
C ASP A 32 -2.55 7.64 -12.72
N PHE A 33 -1.56 8.50 -12.92
CA PHE A 33 -0.30 8.52 -12.19
C PHE A 33 -0.23 9.81 -11.38
N LEU A 34 -0.40 9.69 -10.06
CA LEU A 34 -0.40 10.82 -9.13
C LEU A 34 0.91 10.89 -8.36
N ALA A 35 1.65 12.00 -8.49
CA ALA A 35 2.83 12.27 -7.67
C ALA A 35 2.47 13.15 -6.47
N ILE A 36 2.73 12.66 -5.26
CA ILE A 36 2.56 13.42 -4.01
C ILE A 36 3.92 13.93 -3.57
N VAL A 37 4.12 15.24 -3.62
CA VAL A 37 5.40 15.90 -3.30
C VAL A 37 5.25 16.81 -2.10
N GLY A 38 6.33 17.01 -1.36
CA GLY A 38 6.37 17.88 -0.19
C GLY A 38 7.50 17.54 0.76
N ASN A 39 7.73 18.39 1.74
CA ASN A 39 8.77 18.24 2.76
C ASN A 39 8.56 17.02 3.65
N ASN A 40 9.60 16.59 4.37
CA ASN A 40 9.46 15.55 5.37
C ASN A 40 8.48 15.99 6.46
N GLY A 41 7.60 15.07 6.87
CA GLY A 41 6.58 15.34 7.88
C GLY A 41 5.30 16.01 7.37
N CYS A 42 5.18 16.38 6.09
CA CYS A 42 3.99 17.07 5.56
C CYS A 42 2.75 16.16 5.31
N GLY A 43 2.77 14.92 5.77
CA GLY A 43 1.58 14.05 5.71
C GLY A 43 1.49 13.08 4.51
N LYS A 44 2.50 13.00 3.61
CA LYS A 44 2.43 12.09 2.43
C LYS A 44 2.12 10.64 2.78
N SER A 45 2.88 10.06 3.70
CA SER A 45 2.66 8.67 4.16
C SER A 45 1.35 8.52 4.93
N THR A 46 0.92 9.57 5.64
CA THR A 46 -0.37 9.62 6.32
C THR A 46 -1.51 9.54 5.30
N PHE A 47 -1.44 10.33 4.23
CA PHE A 47 -2.39 10.28 3.14
C PHE A 47 -2.48 8.89 2.50
N CYS A 48 -1.36 8.27 2.16
CA CYS A 48 -1.35 6.92 1.60
C CYS A 48 -1.99 5.88 2.54
N LYS A 49 -1.79 6.02 3.87
CA LYS A 49 -2.38 5.14 4.87
C LYS A 49 -3.90 5.30 5.04
N THR A 50 -4.48 6.40 4.59
CA THR A 50 -5.95 6.53 4.56
C THR A 50 -6.56 5.74 3.42
N LEU A 51 -5.83 5.55 2.31
CA LEU A 51 -6.32 4.81 1.14
C LEU A 51 -6.43 3.31 1.38
N ASN A 52 -5.57 2.74 2.23
CA ASN A 52 -5.57 1.30 2.54
C ASN A 52 -6.30 0.96 3.86
N GLY A 53 -6.94 1.95 4.50
CA GLY A 53 -7.72 1.77 5.72
C GLY A 53 -6.89 1.60 7.00
N LEU A 54 -5.55 1.66 6.94
CA LEU A 54 -4.74 1.68 8.18
C LEU A 54 -5.07 2.87 9.06
N ILE A 55 -5.40 4.00 8.45
CA ILE A 55 -6.02 5.15 9.10
C ILE A 55 -7.48 5.20 8.64
N PRO A 56 -8.47 5.25 9.55
CA PRO A 56 -8.34 5.35 11.03
C PRO A 56 -8.38 4.02 11.77
N GLN A 57 -8.47 2.86 11.10
CA GLN A 57 -8.83 1.59 11.75
C GLN A 57 -7.76 1.04 12.71
N PHE A 58 -6.47 1.17 12.36
CA PHE A 58 -5.34 0.69 13.17
C PHE A 58 -4.51 1.81 13.75
N ILE A 59 -4.48 2.96 13.10
CA ILE A 59 -3.75 4.14 13.55
C ILE A 59 -4.79 5.16 13.99
N SER A 60 -4.97 5.26 15.30
CA SER A 60 -5.96 6.14 15.93
C SER A 60 -5.62 7.62 15.71
N GLY A 61 -6.67 8.44 15.67
CA GLY A 61 -6.58 9.90 15.55
C GLY A 61 -7.95 10.50 15.24
N ASP A 62 -7.99 11.83 15.16
CA ASP A 62 -9.21 12.53 14.78
C ASP A 62 -9.34 12.54 13.25
N PHE A 63 -10.29 11.78 12.74
CA PHE A 63 -10.55 11.60 11.32
C PHE A 63 -11.91 12.21 10.96
N SER A 64 -11.97 13.00 9.90
CA SER A 64 -13.20 13.51 9.32
C SER A 64 -13.12 13.57 7.78
N GLY A 65 -14.29 13.66 7.15
CA GLY A 65 -14.41 13.54 5.69
C GLY A 65 -14.63 12.09 5.26
N SER A 66 -14.48 11.82 3.97
CA SER A 66 -14.66 10.48 3.40
C SER A 66 -13.50 10.10 2.48
N VAL A 67 -13.18 8.81 2.45
CA VAL A 67 -12.19 8.21 1.54
C VAL A 67 -12.80 6.92 0.99
N ILE A 68 -13.10 6.94 -0.31
CA ILE A 68 -13.70 5.81 -1.04
C ILE A 68 -12.67 5.29 -2.05
N VAL A 69 -12.41 4.00 -2.04
CA VAL A 69 -11.50 3.32 -2.97
C VAL A 69 -12.24 2.19 -3.67
N ASP A 70 -12.35 2.25 -4.98
CA ASP A 70 -13.09 1.28 -5.81
C ASP A 70 -14.50 1.01 -5.26
N GLY A 71 -15.20 2.08 -4.81
CA GLY A 71 -16.54 2.03 -4.22
C GLY A 71 -16.59 1.55 -2.76
N LEU A 72 -15.45 1.30 -2.12
CA LEU A 72 -15.35 0.85 -0.73
C LEU A 72 -14.95 2.01 0.17
N ASP A 73 -15.72 2.27 1.21
CA ASP A 73 -15.38 3.24 2.26
C ASP A 73 -14.26 2.68 3.16
N THR A 74 -13.13 3.37 3.21
CA THR A 74 -11.94 2.90 3.94
C THR A 74 -12.10 2.95 5.46
N THR A 75 -13.11 3.64 5.98
CA THR A 75 -13.38 3.72 7.43
C THR A 75 -14.21 2.54 7.93
N THR A 76 -15.03 1.94 7.07
CA THR A 76 -15.98 0.88 7.42
C THR A 76 -15.64 -0.48 6.82
N THR A 77 -14.92 -0.51 5.70
CA THR A 77 -14.48 -1.75 5.05
C THR A 77 -13.24 -2.31 5.74
N ASP A 78 -13.24 -3.60 6.08
CA ASP A 78 -12.08 -4.22 6.73
C ASP A 78 -10.79 -4.11 5.88
N VAL A 79 -9.63 -3.95 6.55
CA VAL A 79 -8.34 -3.75 5.89
C VAL A 79 -7.94 -4.93 5.00
N GLY A 80 -8.34 -6.16 5.35
CA GLY A 80 -8.07 -7.34 4.52
C GLY A 80 -8.78 -7.28 3.16
N THR A 81 -10.00 -6.74 3.12
CA THR A 81 -10.74 -6.48 1.88
C THR A 81 -10.10 -5.34 1.08
N LEU A 82 -9.74 -4.25 1.75
CA LEU A 82 -9.05 -3.12 1.11
C LEU A 82 -7.68 -3.52 0.55
N ALA A 83 -6.93 -4.37 1.24
CA ALA A 83 -5.63 -4.86 0.79
C ALA A 83 -5.68 -5.67 -0.52
N ARG A 84 -6.87 -6.16 -0.92
CA ARG A 84 -7.07 -6.77 -2.25
C ARG A 84 -7.21 -5.75 -3.38
N LYS A 85 -7.35 -4.48 -3.03
CA LYS A 85 -7.56 -3.36 -3.97
C LYS A 85 -6.39 -2.38 -3.98
N VAL A 86 -5.72 -2.23 -2.83
CA VAL A 86 -4.67 -1.24 -2.61
C VAL A 86 -3.38 -1.95 -2.20
N GLY A 87 -2.44 -2.05 -3.14
CA GLY A 87 -1.06 -2.42 -2.81
C GLY A 87 -0.36 -1.22 -2.14
N TYR A 88 0.36 -1.46 -1.07
CA TYR A 88 1.08 -0.42 -0.34
C TYR A 88 2.53 -0.84 -0.08
N VAL A 89 3.48 -0.07 -0.60
CA VAL A 89 4.91 -0.27 -0.34
C VAL A 89 5.37 0.73 0.71
N TYR A 90 5.93 0.24 1.81
CA TYR A 90 6.45 1.08 2.89
C TYR A 90 7.76 1.77 2.48
N GLN A 91 8.03 2.92 3.08
CA GLN A 91 9.30 3.62 2.88
C GLN A 91 10.49 2.78 3.36
N ASP A 92 10.31 2.02 4.43
CA ASP A 92 11.27 1.06 4.97
C ASP A 92 10.85 -0.36 4.53
N PHE A 93 11.21 -0.72 3.31
CA PHE A 93 10.84 -1.98 2.68
C PHE A 93 11.41 -3.21 3.39
N GLU A 94 12.52 -3.09 4.11
CA GLU A 94 13.13 -4.21 4.83
C GLU A 94 12.17 -4.77 5.88
N ASN A 95 11.29 -3.93 6.45
CA ASN A 95 10.28 -4.34 7.41
C ASN A 95 9.05 -5.03 6.78
N GLN A 96 8.92 -5.01 5.45
CA GLN A 96 7.84 -5.72 4.73
C GLN A 96 8.21 -7.17 4.41
N ILE A 97 9.50 -7.47 4.33
CA ILE A 97 10.00 -8.80 3.96
C ILE A 97 9.71 -9.80 5.07
N ILE A 98 8.94 -10.83 4.72
CA ILE A 98 8.47 -11.85 5.67
C ILE A 98 9.09 -13.20 5.37
N ARG A 99 9.39 -13.49 4.10
CA ARG A 99 9.86 -14.79 3.65
C ARG A 99 11.33 -14.76 3.25
N PRO A 100 12.04 -15.90 3.38
CA PRO A 100 13.48 -15.93 3.13
C PRO A 100 13.86 -15.89 1.65
N THR A 101 13.02 -16.41 0.76
CA THR A 101 13.30 -16.45 -0.69
C THR A 101 12.43 -15.46 -1.47
N VAL A 102 12.94 -15.03 -2.61
CA VAL A 102 12.28 -14.03 -3.47
C VAL A 102 10.91 -14.51 -3.94
N LEU A 103 10.78 -15.79 -4.34
CA LEU A 103 9.49 -16.33 -4.80
C LEU A 103 8.51 -16.50 -3.65
N ASP A 104 8.97 -16.97 -2.48
CA ASP A 104 8.09 -17.15 -1.34
C ASP A 104 7.53 -15.81 -0.85
N ASP A 105 8.35 -14.77 -0.87
CA ASP A 105 7.93 -13.43 -0.46
C ASP A 105 6.97 -12.81 -1.47
N ALA A 106 7.31 -12.82 -2.75
CA ALA A 106 6.44 -12.34 -3.83
C ALA A 106 5.10 -13.11 -3.96
N SER A 107 5.02 -14.31 -3.41
CA SER A 107 3.79 -15.14 -3.41
C SER A 107 2.98 -15.01 -2.11
N TYR A 108 3.55 -14.35 -1.10
CA TYR A 108 3.03 -14.41 0.28
C TYR A 108 1.64 -13.80 0.43
N ALA A 109 1.38 -12.66 -0.22
CA ALA A 109 0.06 -12.03 -0.19
C ALA A 109 -1.01 -12.96 -0.80
N CYS A 110 -0.73 -13.56 -1.96
CA CYS A 110 -1.63 -14.50 -2.62
C CYS A 110 -1.89 -15.75 -1.77
N LEU A 111 -0.86 -16.24 -1.06
CA LEU A 111 -1.01 -17.35 -0.11
C LEU A 111 -1.94 -16.97 1.05
N ASN A 112 -1.78 -15.78 1.62
CA ASN A 112 -2.64 -15.29 2.70
C ASN A 112 -4.10 -15.08 2.26
N TYR A 113 -4.33 -14.79 0.97
CA TYR A 113 -5.67 -14.74 0.39
C TYR A 113 -6.24 -16.13 0.04
N ALA A 114 -5.55 -17.21 0.43
CA ALA A 114 -5.92 -18.60 0.14
C ALA A 114 -6.08 -18.90 -1.36
N MET A 115 -5.30 -18.23 -2.21
CA MET A 115 -5.29 -18.51 -3.64
C MET A 115 -4.50 -19.78 -3.92
N THR A 116 -5.08 -20.73 -4.67
CA THR A 116 -4.44 -22.01 -4.98
C THR A 116 -3.30 -21.88 -5.99
N ASP A 117 -3.31 -20.82 -6.80
CA ASP A 117 -2.32 -20.48 -7.82
C ASP A 117 -1.27 -19.46 -7.37
N TYR A 118 -1.07 -19.31 -6.04
CA TYR A 118 -0.21 -18.26 -5.44
C TYR A 118 1.23 -18.27 -6.00
N LEU A 119 1.84 -19.44 -6.21
CA LEU A 119 3.19 -19.54 -6.78
C LEU A 119 3.27 -19.05 -8.23
N GLU A 120 2.26 -19.37 -9.04
CA GLU A 120 2.21 -18.90 -10.43
C GLU A 120 2.02 -17.38 -10.50
N ARG A 121 1.23 -16.82 -9.59
CA ARG A 121 1.07 -15.37 -9.46
C ARG A 121 2.36 -14.70 -9.04
N GLY A 122 3.05 -15.22 -8.04
CA GLY A 122 4.35 -14.72 -7.62
C GLY A 122 5.36 -14.75 -8.78
N LYS A 123 5.43 -15.84 -9.56
CA LYS A 123 6.30 -15.91 -10.75
C LYS A 123 5.96 -14.86 -11.80
N LYS A 124 4.67 -14.64 -12.09
CA LYS A 124 4.23 -13.60 -13.04
C LYS A 124 4.58 -12.20 -12.55
N ALA A 125 4.41 -11.94 -11.26
CA ALA A 125 4.80 -10.68 -10.66
C ALA A 125 6.31 -10.46 -10.76
N LEU A 126 7.14 -11.45 -10.43
CA LEU A 126 8.58 -11.39 -10.59
C LEU A 126 9.01 -11.22 -12.06
N GLU A 127 8.31 -11.84 -13.00
CA GLU A 127 8.56 -11.68 -14.43
C GLU A 127 8.27 -10.24 -14.88
N ALA A 128 7.15 -9.65 -14.44
CA ALA A 128 6.80 -8.27 -14.72
C ALA A 128 7.85 -7.27 -14.20
N CYS A 129 8.50 -7.59 -13.07
CA CYS A 129 9.59 -6.80 -12.50
C CYS A 129 10.98 -7.18 -13.02
N GLY A 130 11.11 -8.17 -13.93
CA GLY A 130 12.39 -8.63 -14.45
C GLY A 130 13.21 -9.45 -13.44
N LEU A 131 12.60 -9.93 -12.35
CA LEU A 131 13.27 -10.64 -11.25
C LEU A 131 13.08 -12.16 -11.25
N LEU A 132 12.37 -12.73 -12.23
CA LEU A 132 12.11 -14.18 -12.27
C LEU A 132 13.39 -15.04 -12.21
N HIS A 133 14.48 -14.55 -12.78
CA HIS A 133 15.79 -15.23 -12.74
C HIS A 133 16.41 -15.29 -11.33
N LYS A 134 15.86 -14.55 -10.36
CA LYS A 134 16.26 -14.52 -8.94
C LYS A 134 15.29 -15.25 -8.02
N GLN A 135 14.26 -15.92 -8.54
CA GLN A 135 13.17 -16.51 -7.76
C GLN A 135 13.65 -17.41 -6.59
N ASP A 136 14.73 -18.15 -6.80
CA ASP A 136 15.27 -19.10 -5.81
C ASP A 136 16.37 -18.47 -4.92
N SER A 137 16.68 -17.19 -5.12
CA SER A 137 17.67 -16.47 -4.32
C SER A 137 17.11 -16.13 -2.95
N TYR A 138 17.98 -16.06 -1.96
CA TYR A 138 17.61 -15.47 -0.67
C TYR A 138 17.53 -13.94 -0.79
N ILE A 139 16.58 -13.35 -0.08
CA ILE A 139 16.32 -11.90 -0.14
C ILE A 139 17.57 -11.07 0.21
N TRP A 140 18.34 -11.47 1.23
CA TRP A 140 19.57 -10.76 1.60
C TRP A 140 20.71 -10.83 0.57
N GLN A 141 20.55 -11.61 -0.48
CA GLN A 141 21.48 -11.65 -1.62
C GLN A 141 21.15 -10.61 -2.70
N LEU A 142 19.99 -9.94 -2.56
CA LEU A 142 19.59 -8.88 -3.47
C LEU A 142 20.16 -7.53 -3.03
N SER A 143 20.47 -6.66 -3.99
CA SER A 143 20.78 -5.26 -3.68
C SER A 143 19.52 -4.50 -3.29
N GLY A 144 19.65 -3.40 -2.54
CA GLY A 144 18.52 -2.60 -2.12
C GLY A 144 17.59 -2.18 -3.26
N CYS A 145 18.13 -1.85 -4.44
CA CYS A 145 17.31 -1.51 -5.62
C CYS A 145 16.47 -2.69 -6.13
N LEU A 146 16.98 -3.92 -6.05
CA LEU A 146 16.24 -5.12 -6.46
C LEU A 146 15.16 -5.50 -5.45
N LEU A 147 15.36 -5.22 -4.16
CA LEU A 147 14.38 -5.44 -3.11
C LEU A 147 13.15 -4.55 -3.30
N TYR A 148 13.33 -3.27 -3.62
CA TYR A 148 12.21 -2.39 -3.97
C TYR A 148 11.37 -2.92 -5.13
N THR A 149 12.02 -3.55 -6.10
CA THR A 149 11.33 -4.09 -7.28
C THR A 149 10.55 -5.35 -6.93
N SER A 150 11.05 -6.22 -6.05
CA SER A 150 10.34 -7.44 -5.63
C SER A 150 9.12 -7.13 -4.78
N ASP A 151 9.20 -6.13 -3.93
CA ASP A 151 8.12 -5.72 -3.03
C ASP A 151 6.96 -5.03 -3.79
N ALA A 152 7.27 -4.34 -4.89
CA ALA A 152 6.27 -3.74 -5.77
C ALA A 152 5.54 -4.76 -6.67
N ALA A 153 5.93 -6.04 -6.63
CA ALA A 153 5.34 -7.11 -7.44
C ALA A 153 4.06 -7.71 -6.82
N ASP A 154 3.79 -7.46 -5.53
CA ASP A 154 2.57 -7.87 -4.82
C ASP A 154 1.40 -6.94 -5.15
#